data_2798dccdb9c01470e9c018563b0a2bcb
#
_entry.id   2798dccdb9c01470e9c018563b0a2bcb
#
_cell.length_a   1.000
_cell.length_b   1.000
_cell.length_c   1.000
_cell.angle_alpha   90.00
_cell.angle_beta   90.00
_cell.angle_gamma   90.00
#
_symmetry.space_group_name_H-M   'P 1'
#
loop_
_entity.id
_entity.type
_entity.pdbx_description
1 polymer ?
#
loop_
_entity_poly.entity_id
_entity_poly.type
_entity_poly.pdbx_seq_one_letter_code
_entity_poly.pdbx_strand_id
1 'polypeptide(L)'
;MFSIIKKIFKKPNFKTDTPHPNNVLLVETNGCHGEVISAYIQYFQRLNINVYCLVNKRVARENPFCRLSDIKQIYSASLKNLSKLLKSKHLDKYDHIFIMSSINYKGGERNISDMFPDLKKHRSVFYVHHETQYISELYTDTDINHNIMLGRYKNCTYINPHLFGEHKIPSKTDTTTFICVGGIDPERKNHKILLNAIQELHNQGLKFQVLIVGYGHLKNIPTDIKKHIKLVGHINYSDMYKYVESAHFFLPLLDPNVSEHKKYITIKTTGSAQLIYGFKKVPVIHTKFANFYDFDKTNAIIYDDLTDGMRDAILLNNTEYSELIASLEKTANKIAQESLQNLQKILLK
;
A
#
# COMPACT_ATOMS: atom_id res chain seq x y z
N MET A 1 5.71 2.23 27.68
CA MET A 1 5.60 2.04 26.22
C MET A 1 6.68 2.75 25.38
N PHE A 2 7.29 3.84 25.85
CA PHE A 2 8.40 4.55 25.16
C PHE A 2 9.78 3.87 25.24
N SER A 3 9.98 2.85 26.09
CA SER A 3 11.31 2.21 26.29
C SER A 3 11.62 1.12 25.26
N ILE A 4 10.63 0.54 24.61
CA ILE A 4 10.82 -0.55 23.62
C ILE A 4 11.34 0.02 22.30
N ILE A 5 10.90 1.23 21.92
CA ILE A 5 11.32 1.88 20.66
C ILE A 5 12.81 2.28 20.69
N LYS A 6 13.37 2.61 21.85
CA LYS A 6 14.81 2.93 21.96
C LYS A 6 15.77 1.74 21.79
N LYS A 7 15.30 0.49 21.98
CA LYS A 7 16.15 -0.71 21.82
C LYS A 7 16.36 -1.13 20.37
N ILE A 8 15.49 -0.70 19.43
CA ILE A 8 15.56 -1.08 18.01
C ILE A 8 16.55 -0.20 17.22
N PHE A 9 16.91 0.97 17.73
CA PHE A 9 17.83 1.90 17.05
C PHE A 9 19.22 1.96 17.70
N LYS A 10 19.93 0.83 17.89
CA LYS A 10 21.39 0.91 17.78
C LYS A 10 21.68 1.45 16.39
N LYS A 11 22.54 2.50 16.28
CA LYS A 11 22.96 3.00 14.96
C LYS A 11 23.63 1.85 14.22
N PRO A 12 22.92 1.14 13.32
CA PRO A 12 23.49 -0.03 12.67
C PRO A 12 24.57 0.46 11.72
N ASN A 13 25.67 -0.21 11.70
CA ASN A 13 26.73 0.10 10.75
C ASN A 13 26.55 -0.76 9.50
N PHE A 14 25.74 -0.31 8.55
CA PHE A 14 25.47 -1.00 7.29
C PHE A 14 26.74 -1.52 6.60
N LYS A 15 27.87 -0.85 6.79
CA LYS A 15 29.13 -1.23 6.14
C LYS A 15 29.80 -2.45 6.76
N THR A 16 29.70 -2.60 8.08
CA THR A 16 30.43 -3.63 8.84
C THR A 16 29.55 -4.78 9.32
N ASP A 17 28.23 -4.58 9.38
CA ASP A 17 27.33 -5.64 9.81
C ASP A 17 27.37 -6.81 8.82
N THR A 18 27.54 -8.02 9.34
CA THR A 18 27.48 -9.27 8.58
C THR A 18 26.07 -9.84 8.69
N PRO A 19 25.33 -9.97 7.60
CA PRO A 19 23.99 -10.56 7.64
C PRO A 19 24.05 -12.07 7.92
N HIS A 20 22.95 -12.60 8.44
CA HIS A 20 22.76 -14.04 8.55
C HIS A 20 22.67 -14.69 7.17
N PRO A 21 23.01 -15.98 7.03
CA PRO A 21 22.75 -16.72 5.79
C PRO A 21 21.27 -16.68 5.40
N ASN A 22 20.97 -16.87 4.13
CA ASN A 22 19.63 -16.78 3.55
C ASN A 22 18.99 -15.42 3.86
N ASN A 23 19.49 -14.38 3.22
CA ASN A 23 19.15 -13.00 3.55
C ASN A 23 18.72 -12.21 2.32
N VAL A 24 17.87 -11.20 2.57
CA VAL A 24 17.43 -10.24 1.59
C VAL A 24 17.62 -8.81 2.10
N LEU A 25 18.00 -7.91 1.21
CA LEU A 25 18.02 -6.47 1.44
C LEU A 25 16.87 -5.79 0.70
N LEU A 26 15.94 -5.16 1.42
CA LEU A 26 14.92 -4.28 0.86
C LEU A 26 15.42 -2.84 0.85
N VAL A 27 15.39 -2.19 -0.32
CA VAL A 27 15.90 -0.83 -0.49
C VAL A 27 14.78 0.11 -0.92
N GLU A 28 14.52 1.18 -0.14
CA GLU A 28 13.60 2.25 -0.53
C GLU A 28 14.29 3.61 -0.47
N THR A 29 14.43 4.24 -1.63
CA THR A 29 15.11 5.53 -1.76
C THR A 29 14.18 6.72 -1.66
N ASN A 30 12.88 6.54 -1.95
CA ASN A 30 11.86 7.58 -1.81
C ASN A 30 11.47 7.80 -0.35
N GLY A 31 10.81 8.90 -0.06
CA GLY A 31 10.22 9.18 1.25
C GLY A 31 8.75 8.76 1.37
N CYS A 32 8.28 7.85 0.53
CA CYS A 32 6.91 7.34 0.44
C CYS A 32 6.93 5.82 0.23
N HIS A 33 5.75 5.20 0.12
CA HIS A 33 5.57 3.76 -0.16
C HIS A 33 6.14 2.79 0.89
N GLY A 34 6.29 3.26 2.13
CA GLY A 34 6.78 2.42 3.22
C GLY A 34 5.86 1.23 3.54
N GLU A 35 4.56 1.35 3.27
CA GLU A 35 3.57 0.29 3.43
C GLU A 35 3.88 -0.94 2.58
N VAL A 36 4.44 -0.75 1.39
CA VAL A 36 4.85 -1.85 0.49
C VAL A 36 5.92 -2.72 1.16
N ILE A 37 6.90 -2.09 1.82
CA ILE A 37 8.01 -2.81 2.48
C ILE A 37 7.49 -3.72 3.59
N SER A 38 6.55 -3.25 4.39
CA SER A 38 5.99 -4.01 5.52
C SER A 38 5.41 -5.35 5.08
N ALA A 39 4.70 -5.36 3.96
CA ALA A 39 4.13 -6.59 3.43
C ALA A 39 5.19 -7.55 2.87
N TYR A 40 6.21 -7.03 2.18
CA TYR A 40 7.32 -7.85 1.69
C TYR A 40 8.09 -8.50 2.84
N ILE A 41 8.33 -7.78 3.93
CA ILE A 41 8.98 -8.36 5.13
C ILE A 41 8.21 -9.60 5.60
N GLN A 42 6.88 -9.53 5.68
CA GLN A 42 6.07 -10.67 6.12
C GLN A 42 6.09 -11.83 5.12
N TYR A 43 6.15 -11.57 3.83
CA TYR A 43 6.32 -12.64 2.83
C TYR A 43 7.66 -13.36 3.00
N PHE A 44 8.76 -12.62 3.16
CA PHE A 44 10.08 -13.21 3.39
C PHE A 44 10.15 -13.98 4.70
N GLN A 45 9.55 -13.46 5.78
CA GLN A 45 9.47 -14.17 7.06
C GLN A 45 8.75 -15.50 6.94
N ARG A 46 7.65 -15.58 6.16
CA ARG A 46 6.94 -16.85 5.87
C ARG A 46 7.79 -17.84 5.07
N LEU A 47 8.80 -17.37 4.36
CA LEU A 47 9.78 -18.18 3.64
C LEU A 47 11.04 -18.50 4.45
N ASN A 48 11.09 -18.14 5.74
CA ASN A 48 12.26 -18.28 6.61
C ASN A 48 13.50 -17.54 6.05
N ILE A 49 13.31 -16.39 5.42
CA ILE A 49 14.36 -15.54 4.87
C ILE A 49 14.59 -14.36 5.82
N ASN A 50 15.85 -14.09 6.12
CA ASN A 50 16.25 -12.98 6.99
C ASN A 50 16.16 -11.65 6.25
N VAL A 51 15.42 -10.68 6.80
CA VAL A 51 15.15 -9.40 6.14
C VAL A 51 15.94 -8.26 6.76
N TYR A 52 16.64 -7.55 5.90
CA TYR A 52 17.35 -6.30 6.19
C TYR A 52 16.72 -5.19 5.35
N CYS A 53 16.60 -3.99 5.92
CA CYS A 53 16.02 -2.84 5.21
C CYS A 53 17.00 -1.68 5.18
N LEU A 54 17.17 -1.07 4.01
CA LEU A 54 17.88 0.19 3.83
C LEU A 54 16.91 1.22 3.26
N VAL A 55 16.43 2.14 4.10
CA VAL A 55 15.33 3.02 3.75
C VAL A 55 15.68 4.50 3.88
N ASN A 56 14.95 5.33 3.15
CA ASN A 56 15.00 6.78 3.34
C ASN A 56 14.61 7.15 4.78
N LYS A 57 15.29 8.15 5.36
CA LYS A 57 15.01 8.64 6.72
C LYS A 57 13.54 9.01 6.95
N ARG A 58 12.83 9.47 5.92
CA ARG A 58 11.42 9.81 6.02
C ARG A 58 10.57 8.56 6.25
N VAL A 59 10.80 7.49 5.49
CA VAL A 59 10.12 6.20 5.69
C VAL A 59 10.35 5.67 7.11
N ALA A 60 11.61 5.71 7.58
CA ALA A 60 11.93 5.27 8.94
C ALA A 60 11.20 6.10 10.02
N ARG A 61 11.02 7.42 9.79
CA ARG A 61 10.30 8.31 10.71
C ARG A 61 8.79 8.03 10.74
N GLU A 62 8.20 7.78 9.60
CA GLU A 62 6.77 7.46 9.48
C GLU A 62 6.43 6.06 9.98
N ASN A 63 7.46 5.22 10.18
CA ASN A 63 7.39 3.90 10.80
C ASN A 63 6.29 2.97 10.27
N PRO A 64 6.34 2.56 9.00
CA PRO A 64 5.41 1.57 8.46
C PRO A 64 5.55 0.19 9.11
N PHE A 65 6.66 -0.03 9.83
CA PHE A 65 7.05 -1.28 10.48
C PHE A 65 6.43 -1.48 11.87
N CYS A 66 5.55 -0.57 12.31
CA CYS A 66 5.05 -0.51 13.70
C CYS A 66 4.29 -1.78 14.17
N ARG A 67 3.90 -2.65 13.27
CA ARG A 67 3.18 -3.91 13.55
C ARG A 67 3.98 -5.18 13.26
N LEU A 68 5.24 -5.03 12.90
CA LEU A 68 6.09 -6.15 12.54
C LEU A 68 6.98 -6.54 13.71
N SER A 69 7.15 -7.85 13.91
CA SER A 69 8.15 -8.47 14.76
C SER A 69 9.32 -8.99 13.92
N ASP A 70 10.43 -9.30 14.57
CA ASP A 70 11.55 -10.07 14.02
C ASP A 70 12.24 -9.50 12.77
N ILE A 71 12.20 -8.19 12.57
CA ILE A 71 13.02 -7.54 11.56
C ILE A 71 14.47 -7.56 12.06
N LYS A 72 15.37 -8.16 11.28
CA LYS A 72 16.79 -8.31 11.69
C LYS A 72 17.46 -6.95 11.83
N GLN A 73 17.29 -6.06 10.84
CA GLN A 73 17.88 -4.74 10.90
C GLN A 73 17.19 -3.74 9.95
N ILE A 74 16.96 -2.53 10.47
CA ILE A 74 16.53 -1.39 9.66
C ILE A 74 17.62 -0.33 9.68
N TYR A 75 18.19 -0.06 8.50
CA TYR A 75 19.13 1.04 8.26
C TYR A 75 18.38 2.22 7.64
N SER A 76 18.67 3.42 8.11
CA SER A 76 18.06 4.61 7.51
C SER A 76 19.10 5.66 7.12
N ALA A 77 18.94 6.24 5.93
CA ALA A 77 19.87 7.24 5.43
C ALA A 77 19.15 8.32 4.60
N SER A 78 19.78 9.49 4.46
CA SER A 78 19.37 10.46 3.45
C SER A 78 19.69 9.95 2.04
N LEU A 79 19.02 10.42 1.00
CA LEU A 79 19.29 10.02 -0.38
C LEU A 79 20.78 10.17 -0.76
N LYS A 80 21.43 11.28 -0.34
CA LYS A 80 22.88 11.49 -0.52
C LYS A 80 23.73 10.41 0.14
N ASN A 81 23.34 9.93 1.30
CA ASN A 81 24.09 8.89 2.01
C ASN A 81 23.76 7.49 1.48
N LEU A 82 22.54 7.25 0.97
CA LEU A 82 22.19 6.00 0.29
C LEU A 82 23.14 5.73 -0.88
N SER A 83 23.52 6.75 -1.65
CA SER A 83 24.48 6.60 -2.76
C SER A 83 25.87 6.11 -2.32
N LYS A 84 26.24 6.35 -1.05
CA LYS A 84 27.52 5.87 -0.49
C LYS A 84 27.41 4.44 0.08
N LEU A 85 26.20 4.02 0.40
CA LEU A 85 25.90 2.70 0.97
C LEU A 85 25.61 1.66 -0.12
N LEU A 86 24.97 2.08 -1.21
CA LEU A 86 24.65 1.24 -2.38
C LEU A 86 25.87 1.07 -3.29
N LYS A 87 26.97 0.54 -2.72
CA LYS A 87 28.20 0.20 -3.43
C LYS A 87 28.41 -1.31 -3.40
N SER A 88 28.90 -1.91 -4.48
CA SER A 88 29.11 -3.36 -4.63
C SER A 88 29.70 -4.00 -3.38
N LYS A 89 30.79 -3.48 -2.86
CA LYS A 89 31.46 -3.99 -1.65
C LYS A 89 30.58 -4.05 -0.38
N HIS A 90 29.42 -3.40 -0.37
CA HIS A 90 28.47 -3.43 0.73
C HIS A 90 27.24 -4.26 0.41
N LEU A 91 27.00 -4.52 -0.88
CA LEU A 91 25.84 -5.23 -1.39
C LEU A 91 26.11 -6.73 -1.53
N ASP A 92 27.34 -7.12 -1.88
CA ASP A 92 27.74 -8.51 -2.15
C ASP A 92 27.52 -9.49 -0.99
N LYS A 93 27.26 -8.97 0.20
CA LYS A 93 26.95 -9.75 1.40
C LYS A 93 25.47 -10.17 1.50
N TYR A 94 24.61 -9.69 0.62
CA TYR A 94 23.19 -10.06 0.56
C TYR A 94 22.96 -11.05 -0.60
N ASP A 95 22.12 -12.05 -0.37
CA ASP A 95 21.80 -13.05 -1.39
C ASP A 95 20.92 -12.46 -2.47
N HIS A 96 19.94 -11.61 -2.07
CA HIS A 96 19.03 -10.94 -2.98
C HIS A 96 18.80 -9.48 -2.55
N ILE A 97 18.59 -8.59 -3.52
CA ILE A 97 18.28 -7.18 -3.29
C ILE A 97 16.95 -6.85 -3.97
N PHE A 98 16.03 -6.24 -3.24
CA PHE A 98 14.75 -5.76 -3.76
C PHE A 98 14.70 -4.24 -3.69
N ILE A 99 14.59 -3.60 -4.83
CA ILE A 99 14.39 -2.16 -4.95
C ILE A 99 12.89 -1.89 -4.91
N MET A 100 12.39 -1.36 -3.79
CA MET A 100 10.96 -1.26 -3.48
C MET A 100 10.22 -0.18 -4.27
N SER A 101 10.94 0.71 -4.90
CA SER A 101 10.45 1.66 -5.92
C SER A 101 11.51 1.79 -6.99
N SER A 102 11.25 1.32 -8.19
CA SER A 102 12.21 1.35 -9.32
C SER A 102 12.55 2.78 -9.77
N ILE A 103 11.67 3.73 -9.48
CA ILE A 103 11.82 5.16 -9.83
C ILE A 103 12.03 6.01 -8.58
N ASN A 104 12.93 6.98 -8.65
CA ASN A 104 13.04 8.04 -7.67
C ASN A 104 12.36 9.31 -8.19
N TYR A 105 11.43 9.85 -7.39
CA TYR A 105 10.59 11.00 -7.76
C TYR A 105 11.17 12.35 -7.32
N LYS A 106 12.29 12.37 -6.59
CA LYS A 106 12.87 13.61 -6.10
C LYS A 106 13.63 14.37 -7.20
N GLY A 107 13.08 15.48 -7.63
CA GLY A 107 13.67 16.32 -8.68
C GLY A 107 13.46 15.79 -10.09
N GLY A 108 12.35 15.10 -10.32
CA GLY A 108 11.97 14.43 -11.56
C GLY A 108 12.07 12.90 -11.45
N GLU A 109 11.39 12.21 -12.34
CA GLU A 109 11.40 10.75 -12.40
C GLU A 109 12.76 10.24 -12.92
N ARG A 110 13.44 9.46 -12.11
CA ARG A 110 14.76 8.90 -12.45
C ARG A 110 14.83 7.42 -12.09
N ASN A 111 15.35 6.64 -13.03
CA ASN A 111 15.60 5.23 -12.82
C ASN A 111 16.62 5.00 -11.68
N ILE A 112 16.28 4.15 -10.72
CA ILE A 112 17.14 3.82 -9.58
C ILE A 112 18.43 3.14 -10.05
N SER A 113 18.38 2.27 -11.06
CA SER A 113 19.58 1.57 -11.55
C SER A 113 20.59 2.52 -12.19
N ASP A 114 20.14 3.65 -12.74
CA ASP A 114 21.05 4.68 -13.30
C ASP A 114 21.61 5.59 -12.22
N MET A 115 20.81 5.87 -11.18
CA MET A 115 21.28 6.63 -10.02
C MET A 115 22.31 5.86 -9.16
N PHE A 116 22.23 4.53 -9.18
CA PHE A 116 23.07 3.63 -8.37
C PHE A 116 23.59 2.46 -9.23
N PRO A 117 24.55 2.72 -10.15
CA PRO A 117 24.98 1.74 -11.15
C PRO A 117 25.63 0.49 -10.55
N ASP A 118 26.09 0.53 -9.30
CA ASP A 118 26.60 -0.65 -8.61
C ASP A 118 25.51 -1.71 -8.34
N LEU A 119 24.22 -1.34 -8.35
CA LEU A 119 23.12 -2.30 -8.28
C LEU A 119 23.14 -3.26 -9.48
N LYS A 120 23.43 -2.76 -10.69
CA LYS A 120 23.52 -3.58 -11.92
C LYS A 120 24.63 -4.65 -11.87
N LYS A 121 25.58 -4.52 -10.95
CA LYS A 121 26.69 -5.47 -10.79
C LYS A 121 26.35 -6.62 -9.85
N HIS A 122 25.30 -6.49 -9.06
CA HIS A 122 24.88 -7.54 -8.15
C HIS A 122 24.11 -8.63 -8.92
N ARG A 123 24.40 -9.89 -8.61
CA ARG A 123 23.87 -11.07 -9.34
C ARG A 123 22.35 -11.24 -9.23
N SER A 124 21.72 -10.69 -8.19
CA SER A 124 20.30 -10.90 -7.93
C SER A 124 19.66 -9.61 -7.41
N VAL A 125 19.15 -8.78 -8.33
CA VAL A 125 18.44 -7.54 -8.03
C VAL A 125 17.05 -7.57 -8.66
N PHE A 126 16.03 -7.31 -7.86
CA PHE A 126 14.64 -7.25 -8.29
C PHE A 126 14.11 -5.82 -8.15
N TYR A 127 13.32 -5.39 -9.12
CA TYR A 127 12.75 -4.04 -9.18
C TYR A 127 11.25 -4.08 -9.03
N VAL A 128 10.73 -3.42 -8.00
CA VAL A 128 9.30 -3.26 -7.76
C VAL A 128 8.83 -1.99 -8.48
N HIS A 129 7.95 -2.16 -9.46
CA HIS A 129 7.39 -1.09 -10.26
C HIS A 129 5.98 -0.74 -9.79
N HIS A 130 5.71 0.55 -9.66
CA HIS A 130 4.39 1.08 -9.34
C HIS A 130 3.56 1.36 -10.58
N GLU A 131 4.22 1.52 -11.75
CA GLU A 131 3.60 1.77 -13.05
C GLU A 131 4.29 0.96 -14.14
N THR A 132 3.51 0.38 -15.08
CA THR A 132 4.03 -0.49 -16.15
C THR A 132 4.90 0.23 -17.17
N GLN A 133 4.65 1.54 -17.40
CA GLN A 133 5.43 2.34 -18.33
C GLN A 133 6.93 2.32 -18.02
N TYR A 134 7.30 2.30 -16.75
CA TYR A 134 8.71 2.26 -16.35
C TYR A 134 9.43 0.96 -16.72
N ILE A 135 8.69 -0.15 -16.90
CA ILE A 135 9.27 -1.43 -17.34
C ILE A 135 9.71 -1.33 -18.79
N SER A 136 8.84 -0.81 -19.67
CA SER A 136 9.11 -0.73 -21.09
C SER A 136 10.16 0.34 -21.44
N GLU A 137 10.16 1.47 -20.74
CA GLU A 137 11.00 2.62 -21.06
C GLU A 137 12.38 2.56 -20.40
N LEU A 138 12.49 2.00 -19.20
CA LEU A 138 13.67 2.15 -18.36
C LEU A 138 14.34 0.82 -17.99
N TYR A 139 13.69 -0.31 -18.21
CA TYR A 139 14.16 -1.65 -17.81
C TYR A 139 14.07 -2.67 -18.96
N THR A 140 14.22 -2.22 -20.21
CA THR A 140 14.14 -3.05 -21.41
C THR A 140 15.17 -4.20 -21.44
N ASP A 141 16.33 -3.98 -20.82
CA ASP A 141 17.44 -4.93 -20.80
C ASP A 141 17.43 -5.87 -19.57
N THR A 142 16.45 -5.72 -18.67
CA THR A 142 16.33 -6.61 -17.51
C THR A 142 15.47 -7.83 -17.85
N ASP A 143 15.88 -9.01 -17.38
CA ASP A 143 15.05 -10.21 -17.44
C ASP A 143 13.68 -9.88 -16.82
N ILE A 144 12.61 -10.28 -17.50
CA ILE A 144 11.22 -10.09 -17.07
C ILE A 144 10.97 -10.63 -15.64
N ASN A 145 11.73 -11.64 -15.23
CA ASN A 145 11.67 -12.21 -13.89
C ASN A 145 12.17 -11.27 -12.80
N HIS A 146 12.98 -10.28 -13.15
CA HIS A 146 13.50 -9.28 -12.25
C HIS A 146 12.54 -8.10 -12.05
N ASN A 147 11.46 -8.02 -12.86
CA ASN A 147 10.46 -6.97 -12.80
C ASN A 147 9.21 -7.45 -12.06
N ILE A 148 8.89 -6.78 -10.97
CA ILE A 148 7.76 -7.09 -10.09
C ILE A 148 6.75 -5.97 -10.16
N MET A 149 5.46 -6.31 -10.29
CA MET A 149 4.34 -5.36 -10.26
C MET A 149 3.42 -5.60 -9.07
N LEU A 150 2.85 -4.52 -8.54
CA LEU A 150 1.90 -4.55 -7.43
C LEU A 150 0.47 -4.92 -7.86
N GLY A 151 0.22 -4.98 -9.17
CA GLY A 151 -1.04 -5.39 -9.79
C GLY A 151 -0.79 -6.42 -10.89
N ARG A 152 -1.86 -7.08 -11.36
CA ARG A 152 -1.78 -8.09 -12.42
C ARG A 152 -1.67 -7.43 -13.80
N TYR A 153 -0.45 -7.33 -14.32
CA TYR A 153 -0.15 -6.84 -15.65
C TYR A 153 0.58 -7.91 -16.45
N LYS A 154 0.40 -7.88 -17.79
CA LYS A 154 1.10 -8.83 -18.68
C LYS A 154 2.61 -8.68 -18.55
N ASN A 155 3.30 -9.80 -18.67
CA ASN A 155 4.76 -9.87 -18.70
C ASN A 155 5.46 -9.35 -17.43
N CYS A 156 4.81 -9.45 -16.27
CA CYS A 156 5.40 -9.06 -15.00
C CYS A 156 5.13 -10.10 -13.92
N THR A 157 6.04 -10.22 -12.97
CA THR A 157 5.77 -11.00 -11.76
C THR A 157 4.85 -10.20 -10.83
N TYR A 158 3.67 -10.74 -10.54
CA TYR A 158 2.71 -10.11 -9.64
C TYR A 158 3.01 -10.45 -8.19
N ILE A 159 3.19 -9.43 -7.34
CA ILE A 159 3.26 -9.57 -5.88
C ILE A 159 2.46 -8.43 -5.26
N ASN A 160 1.37 -8.74 -4.57
CA ASN A 160 0.52 -7.75 -3.91
C ASN A 160 0.97 -7.53 -2.45
N PRO A 161 1.41 -6.32 -2.07
CA PRO A 161 1.94 -6.03 -0.74
C PRO A 161 0.82 -5.63 0.25
N HIS A 162 -0.04 -6.56 0.66
CA HIS A 162 -1.17 -6.27 1.55
C HIS A 162 -1.12 -6.91 2.95
N LEU A 163 0.05 -7.39 3.38
CA LEU A 163 0.22 -7.92 4.73
C LEU A 163 0.70 -6.83 5.69
N PHE A 164 -0.11 -6.45 6.68
CA PHE A 164 0.19 -5.37 7.63
C PHE A 164 0.25 -5.83 9.10
N GLY A 165 0.27 -7.15 9.35
CA GLY A 165 0.21 -7.74 10.68
C GLY A 165 -1.22 -7.91 11.20
N GLU A 166 -1.34 -8.22 12.49
CA GLU A 166 -2.64 -8.40 13.14
C GLU A 166 -3.44 -7.09 13.16
N HIS A 167 -4.74 -7.20 12.95
CA HIS A 167 -5.66 -6.07 12.93
C HIS A 167 -7.03 -6.48 13.47
N LYS A 168 -7.79 -5.48 13.91
CA LYS A 168 -9.16 -5.65 14.39
C LYS A 168 -10.15 -5.31 13.29
N ILE A 169 -11.20 -6.11 13.19
CA ILE A 169 -12.36 -5.84 12.34
C ILE A 169 -13.50 -5.39 13.25
N PRO A 170 -14.00 -4.17 13.14
CA PRO A 170 -15.10 -3.70 13.97
C PRO A 170 -16.41 -4.37 13.54
N SER A 171 -17.26 -4.68 14.49
CA SER A 171 -18.66 -4.99 14.21
C SER A 171 -19.36 -3.74 13.73
N LYS A 172 -20.31 -3.90 12.80
CA LYS A 172 -21.11 -2.78 12.34
C LYS A 172 -21.98 -2.23 13.47
N THR A 173 -22.00 -0.91 13.61
CA THR A 173 -22.76 -0.17 14.62
C THR A 173 -23.87 0.66 13.95
N ASP A 174 -24.74 1.28 14.75
CA ASP A 174 -25.79 2.19 14.25
C ASP A 174 -25.25 3.32 13.39
N THR A 175 -24.02 3.77 13.65
CA THR A 175 -23.31 4.75 12.82
C THR A 175 -22.29 4.07 11.94
N THR A 176 -22.58 3.99 10.65
CA THR A 176 -21.64 3.41 9.68
C THR A 176 -20.44 4.34 9.45
N THR A 177 -19.22 3.80 9.56
CA THR A 177 -17.99 4.57 9.35
C THR A 177 -17.32 4.16 8.06
N PHE A 178 -17.12 5.12 7.18
CA PHE A 178 -16.35 5.00 5.94
C PHE A 178 -14.96 5.60 6.11
N ILE A 179 -13.98 5.08 5.38
CA ILE A 179 -12.64 5.67 5.32
C ILE A 179 -12.15 5.84 3.88
N CYS A 180 -11.52 6.98 3.62
CA CYS A 180 -10.76 7.27 2.43
C CYS A 180 -9.32 7.61 2.83
N VAL A 181 -8.33 6.91 2.25
CA VAL A 181 -6.90 7.12 2.53
C VAL A 181 -6.17 7.56 1.28
N GLY A 182 -5.33 8.58 1.40
CA GLY A 182 -4.49 9.11 0.32
C GLY A 182 -4.64 10.62 0.13
N GLY A 183 -3.93 11.17 -0.86
CA GLY A 183 -3.96 12.62 -1.13
C GLY A 183 -5.36 13.12 -1.53
N ILE A 184 -5.71 14.30 -1.03
CA ILE A 184 -6.92 15.04 -1.46
C ILE A 184 -6.54 15.77 -2.76
N ASP A 185 -6.63 15.05 -3.85
CA ASP A 185 -6.24 15.47 -5.19
C ASP A 185 -7.27 14.89 -6.18
N PRO A 186 -7.95 15.71 -7.00
CA PRO A 186 -8.96 15.25 -7.95
C PRO A 186 -8.45 14.24 -8.97
N GLU A 187 -7.17 14.27 -9.33
CA GLU A 187 -6.55 13.30 -10.24
C GLU A 187 -6.32 11.92 -9.59
N ARG A 188 -6.41 11.86 -8.26
CA ARG A 188 -6.23 10.63 -7.49
C ARG A 188 -7.51 10.09 -6.90
N LYS A 189 -8.42 10.99 -6.48
CA LYS A 189 -9.68 10.66 -5.80
C LYS A 189 -10.73 11.72 -6.06
N ASN A 190 -11.90 11.31 -6.53
CA ASN A 190 -12.99 12.25 -6.77
C ASN A 190 -13.76 12.58 -5.47
N HIS A 191 -13.26 13.56 -4.73
CA HIS A 191 -13.92 14.03 -3.51
C HIS A 191 -15.21 14.83 -3.78
N LYS A 192 -15.42 15.32 -5.02
CA LYS A 192 -16.65 16.04 -5.37
C LYS A 192 -17.86 15.11 -5.35
N ILE A 193 -17.74 13.91 -5.94
CA ILE A 193 -18.83 12.92 -5.88
C ILE A 193 -19.09 12.47 -4.44
N LEU A 194 -18.04 12.40 -3.60
CA LEU A 194 -18.20 12.09 -2.19
C LEU A 194 -19.02 13.15 -1.44
N LEU A 195 -18.74 14.45 -1.66
CA LEU A 195 -19.51 15.52 -1.02
C LEU A 195 -20.97 15.51 -1.45
N ASN A 196 -21.25 15.25 -2.72
CA ASN A 196 -22.62 15.11 -3.23
C ASN A 196 -23.34 13.94 -2.55
N ALA A 197 -22.69 12.77 -2.49
CA ALA A 197 -23.25 11.59 -1.83
C ALA A 197 -23.53 11.84 -0.34
N ILE A 198 -22.61 12.49 0.38
CA ILE A 198 -22.80 12.85 1.79
C ILE A 198 -24.01 13.78 1.97
N GLN A 199 -24.17 14.77 1.08
CA GLN A 199 -25.32 15.70 1.13
C GLN A 199 -26.66 14.97 0.95
N GLU A 200 -26.74 14.07 -0.02
CA GLU A 200 -27.96 13.30 -0.27
C GLU A 200 -28.29 12.34 0.87
N LEU A 201 -27.30 11.63 1.40
CA LEU A 201 -27.48 10.72 2.53
C LEU A 201 -27.83 11.48 3.82
N HIS A 202 -27.30 12.69 4.01
CA HIS A 202 -27.67 13.58 5.09
C HIS A 202 -29.15 13.97 5.00
N ASN A 203 -29.63 14.36 3.83
CA ASN A 203 -31.03 14.72 3.57
C ASN A 203 -31.97 13.55 3.83
N GLN A 204 -31.51 12.31 3.68
CA GLN A 204 -32.26 11.08 3.99
C GLN A 204 -32.23 10.73 5.48
N GLY A 205 -31.53 11.50 6.32
CA GLY A 205 -31.45 11.27 7.77
C GLY A 205 -30.60 10.07 8.18
N LEU A 206 -29.75 9.54 7.29
CA LEU A 206 -28.93 8.36 7.57
C LEU A 206 -27.77 8.67 8.54
N LYS A 207 -27.41 7.69 9.38
CA LYS A 207 -26.36 7.83 10.39
C LYS A 207 -25.04 7.26 9.88
N PHE A 208 -24.08 8.13 9.57
CA PHE A 208 -22.75 7.73 9.10
C PHE A 208 -21.69 8.79 9.40
N GLN A 209 -20.42 8.37 9.30
CA GLN A 209 -19.26 9.23 9.37
C GLN A 209 -18.27 8.85 8.26
N VAL A 210 -17.58 9.84 7.69
CA VAL A 210 -16.52 9.66 6.70
C VAL A 210 -15.20 10.19 7.26
N LEU A 211 -14.20 9.31 7.35
CA LEU A 211 -12.84 9.64 7.77
C LEU A 211 -11.99 9.87 6.50
N ILE A 212 -11.35 11.03 6.39
CA ILE A 212 -10.46 11.36 5.28
C ILE A 212 -9.05 11.51 5.83
N VAL A 213 -8.17 10.57 5.47
CA VAL A 213 -6.78 10.50 5.94
C VAL A 213 -5.84 10.74 4.78
N GLY A 214 -5.06 11.82 4.82
CA GLY A 214 -4.08 12.13 3.78
C GLY A 214 -3.73 13.60 3.67
N TYR A 215 -2.86 13.91 2.72
CA TYR A 215 -2.46 15.29 2.42
C TYR A 215 -3.53 16.04 1.63
N GLY A 216 -3.55 17.35 1.80
CA GLY A 216 -4.37 18.26 1.04
C GLY A 216 -5.52 18.86 1.84
N HIS A 217 -6.33 19.65 1.17
CA HIS A 217 -7.46 20.35 1.76
C HIS A 217 -8.72 20.09 0.96
N LEU A 218 -9.74 19.63 1.61
CA LEU A 218 -11.08 19.54 1.02
C LEU A 218 -11.74 20.92 1.17
N LYS A 219 -11.96 21.59 0.04
CA LYS A 219 -12.56 22.92 -0.02
C LYS A 219 -14.10 22.83 -0.15
N ASN A 220 -14.78 23.93 0.22
CA ASN A 220 -16.22 24.11 -0.02
C ASN A 220 -17.11 23.01 0.58
N ILE A 221 -16.79 22.53 1.77
CA ILE A 221 -17.66 21.59 2.49
C ILE A 221 -18.89 22.38 3.00
N PRO A 222 -20.11 22.02 2.57
CA PRO A 222 -21.34 22.62 3.10
C PRO A 222 -21.42 22.47 4.62
N THR A 223 -21.99 23.49 5.28
CA THR A 223 -21.94 23.56 6.77
C THR A 223 -22.77 22.45 7.42
N ASP A 224 -23.87 22.07 6.83
CA ASP A 224 -24.83 21.07 7.31
C ASP A 224 -24.26 19.66 7.30
N ILE A 225 -23.35 19.34 6.34
CA ILE A 225 -22.72 18.01 6.26
C ILE A 225 -21.37 17.90 6.97
N LYS A 226 -20.81 19.00 7.49
CA LYS A 226 -19.52 18.99 8.20
C LYS A 226 -19.47 17.97 9.33
N LYS A 227 -20.60 17.78 10.02
CA LYS A 227 -20.72 16.79 11.13
C LYS A 227 -20.47 15.35 10.70
N HIS A 228 -20.64 15.02 9.41
CA HIS A 228 -20.39 13.69 8.86
C HIS A 228 -18.96 13.48 8.41
N ILE A 229 -18.11 14.53 8.36
CA ILE A 229 -16.77 14.48 7.78
C ILE A 229 -15.74 14.76 8.86
N LYS A 230 -14.80 13.83 9.04
CA LYS A 230 -13.60 14.02 9.85
C LYS A 230 -12.37 14.09 8.96
N LEU A 231 -11.83 15.28 8.78
CA LEU A 231 -10.53 15.48 8.10
C LEU A 231 -9.41 15.21 9.11
N VAL A 232 -8.70 14.10 8.93
CA VAL A 232 -7.63 13.67 9.83
C VAL A 232 -6.29 14.33 9.44
N GLY A 233 -6.12 14.60 8.15
CA GLY A 233 -4.85 15.12 7.62
C GLY A 233 -3.80 14.03 7.44
N HIS A 234 -2.55 14.47 7.24
CA HIS A 234 -1.41 13.56 7.14
C HIS A 234 -0.94 13.13 8.54
N ILE A 235 -0.87 11.83 8.74
CA ILE A 235 -0.43 11.19 9.98
C ILE A 235 0.55 10.05 9.68
N ASN A 236 1.27 9.56 10.69
CA ASN A 236 2.14 8.40 10.57
C ASN A 236 1.36 7.11 10.33
N TYR A 237 2.04 6.04 9.89
CA TYR A 237 1.40 4.75 9.60
C TYR A 237 0.71 4.12 10.81
N SER A 238 1.29 4.23 12.01
CA SER A 238 0.68 3.65 13.22
C SER A 238 -0.71 4.22 13.50
N ASP A 239 -0.88 5.52 13.34
CA ASP A 239 -2.16 6.17 13.57
C ASP A 239 -3.11 5.98 12.38
N MET A 240 -2.60 6.01 11.14
CA MET A 240 -3.39 5.69 9.95
C MET A 240 -4.01 4.28 10.06
N TYR A 241 -3.23 3.29 10.47
CA TYR A 241 -3.73 1.92 10.63
C TYR A 241 -4.85 1.82 11.66
N LYS A 242 -4.79 2.58 12.77
CA LYS A 242 -5.88 2.65 13.76
C LYS A 242 -7.17 3.22 13.14
N TYR A 243 -7.05 4.27 12.31
CA TYR A 243 -8.21 4.82 11.60
C TYR A 243 -8.77 3.82 10.59
N VAL A 244 -7.92 3.12 9.84
CA VAL A 244 -8.38 2.07 8.92
C VAL A 244 -9.08 0.96 9.70
N GLU A 245 -8.55 0.52 10.85
CA GLU A 245 -9.19 -0.51 11.69
C GLU A 245 -10.56 -0.08 12.21
N SER A 246 -10.71 1.18 12.59
CA SER A 246 -11.97 1.69 13.15
C SER A 246 -13.09 1.85 12.13
N ALA A 247 -12.78 1.86 10.84
CA ALA A 247 -13.79 2.00 9.79
C ALA A 247 -14.43 0.66 9.43
N HIS A 248 -15.69 0.71 8.99
CA HIS A 248 -16.42 -0.44 8.46
C HIS A 248 -16.13 -0.64 6.97
N PHE A 249 -16.21 0.42 6.19
CA PHE A 249 -16.08 0.40 4.72
C PHE A 249 -14.94 1.28 4.23
N PHE A 250 -14.34 0.89 3.10
CA PHE A 250 -13.30 1.66 2.44
C PHE A 250 -13.80 2.30 1.15
N LEU A 251 -13.53 3.59 0.97
CA LEU A 251 -13.87 4.36 -0.23
C LEU A 251 -12.62 4.63 -1.07
N PRO A 252 -12.36 3.88 -2.14
CA PRO A 252 -11.26 4.18 -3.07
C PRO A 252 -11.45 5.50 -3.82
N LEU A 253 -12.70 5.93 -4.02
CA LEU A 253 -13.13 7.13 -4.73
C LEU A 253 -12.59 7.21 -6.17
N LEU A 254 -12.52 6.07 -6.84
CA LEU A 254 -12.18 5.98 -8.26
C LEU A 254 -13.45 6.24 -9.09
N ASP A 255 -13.34 7.15 -10.05
CA ASP A 255 -14.43 7.57 -10.93
C ASP A 255 -14.03 7.36 -12.40
N PRO A 256 -14.78 6.61 -13.21
CA PRO A 256 -14.47 6.39 -14.62
C PRO A 256 -14.57 7.63 -15.50
N ASN A 257 -15.21 8.70 -15.01
CA ASN A 257 -15.30 9.98 -15.71
C ASN A 257 -14.03 10.84 -15.54
N VAL A 258 -13.15 10.49 -14.60
CA VAL A 258 -11.84 11.12 -14.43
C VAL A 258 -10.82 10.33 -15.24
N SER A 259 -10.22 10.96 -16.27
CA SER A 259 -9.29 10.29 -17.19
C SER A 259 -8.10 9.66 -16.47
N GLU A 260 -7.54 10.34 -15.47
CA GLU A 260 -6.40 9.86 -14.67
C GLU A 260 -6.73 8.60 -13.87
N HIS A 261 -8.01 8.38 -13.51
CA HIS A 261 -8.40 7.18 -12.78
C HIS A 261 -8.37 5.90 -13.64
N LYS A 262 -8.46 6.01 -14.97
CA LYS A 262 -8.29 4.87 -15.87
C LYS A 262 -6.92 4.22 -15.76
N LYS A 263 -5.90 4.99 -15.39
CA LYS A 263 -4.54 4.48 -15.16
C LYS A 263 -4.49 3.40 -14.07
N TYR A 264 -5.42 3.42 -13.11
CA TYR A 264 -5.46 2.44 -12.01
C TYR A 264 -5.90 1.03 -12.42
N ILE A 265 -6.36 0.85 -13.64
CA ILE A 265 -6.68 -0.47 -14.22
C ILE A 265 -5.90 -0.77 -15.50
N THR A 266 -5.07 0.17 -15.99
CA THR A 266 -4.32 0.00 -17.24
C THR A 266 -2.81 -0.06 -17.03
N ILE A 267 -2.24 0.79 -16.18
CA ILE A 267 -0.79 0.92 -16.02
C ILE A 267 -0.29 0.90 -14.56
N LYS A 268 -1.16 1.18 -13.57
CA LYS A 268 -0.79 1.18 -12.15
C LYS A 268 -1.91 0.65 -11.26
N THR A 269 -1.58 0.27 -10.04
CA THR A 269 -2.57 -0.11 -9.02
C THR A 269 -2.78 1.02 -8.01
N THR A 270 -3.92 1.01 -7.32
CA THR A 270 -4.16 1.94 -6.21
C THR A 270 -3.68 1.35 -4.89
N GLY A 271 -2.99 2.17 -4.07
CA GLY A 271 -2.65 1.79 -2.69
C GLY A 271 -3.86 1.48 -1.80
N SER A 272 -5.06 1.93 -2.20
CA SER A 272 -6.31 1.57 -1.53
C SER A 272 -6.56 0.07 -1.56
N ALA A 273 -6.24 -0.63 -2.65
CA ALA A 273 -6.44 -2.08 -2.76
C ALA A 273 -5.62 -2.85 -1.73
N GLN A 274 -4.36 -2.46 -1.49
CA GLN A 274 -3.53 -3.09 -0.46
C GLN A 274 -4.14 -2.91 0.93
N LEU A 275 -4.63 -1.71 1.26
CA LEU A 275 -5.28 -1.45 2.56
C LEU A 275 -6.58 -2.22 2.71
N ILE A 276 -7.38 -2.31 1.65
CA ILE A 276 -8.64 -3.07 1.61
C ILE A 276 -8.38 -4.54 1.94
N TYR A 277 -7.50 -5.21 1.21
CA TYR A 277 -7.16 -6.61 1.47
C TYR A 277 -6.49 -6.80 2.82
N GLY A 278 -5.54 -5.93 3.16
CA GLY A 278 -4.72 -6.07 4.35
C GLY A 278 -5.49 -5.89 5.65
N PHE A 279 -6.48 -5.01 5.66
CA PHE A 279 -7.33 -4.74 6.82
C PHE A 279 -8.74 -5.35 6.72
N LYS A 280 -9.02 -6.11 5.67
CA LYS A 280 -10.34 -6.73 5.42
C LYS A 280 -11.48 -5.69 5.46
N LYS A 281 -11.25 -4.53 4.84
CA LYS A 281 -12.26 -3.47 4.79
C LYS A 281 -13.10 -3.61 3.54
N VAL A 282 -14.38 -3.90 3.72
CA VAL A 282 -15.30 -4.03 2.58
C VAL A 282 -15.26 -2.76 1.74
N PRO A 283 -14.84 -2.83 0.46
CA PRO A 283 -14.80 -1.66 -0.38
C PRO A 283 -16.18 -1.28 -0.91
N VAL A 284 -16.45 0.01 -1.01
CA VAL A 284 -17.54 0.57 -1.80
C VAL A 284 -16.88 1.11 -3.07
N ILE A 285 -17.03 0.39 -4.18
CA ILE A 285 -16.24 0.61 -5.40
C ILE A 285 -17.10 0.62 -6.65
N HIS A 286 -16.77 1.51 -7.60
CA HIS A 286 -17.46 1.61 -8.86
C HIS A 286 -17.25 0.36 -9.74
N THR A 287 -18.31 -0.11 -10.41
CA THR A 287 -18.36 -1.34 -11.21
C THR A 287 -17.20 -1.47 -12.21
N LYS A 288 -16.79 -0.38 -12.86
CA LYS A 288 -15.72 -0.38 -13.87
C LYS A 288 -14.32 -0.67 -13.31
N PHE A 289 -14.14 -0.56 -12.00
CA PHE A 289 -12.85 -0.83 -11.34
C PHE A 289 -12.84 -2.16 -10.58
N ALA A 290 -14.01 -2.67 -10.19
CA ALA A 290 -14.15 -3.78 -9.28
C ALA A 290 -13.42 -5.05 -9.75
N ASN A 291 -13.68 -5.51 -10.97
CA ASN A 291 -13.11 -6.73 -11.52
C ASN A 291 -11.56 -6.74 -11.57
N PHE A 292 -10.95 -5.60 -11.85
CA PHE A 292 -9.48 -5.50 -11.90
C PHE A 292 -8.83 -5.82 -10.55
N TYR A 293 -9.57 -5.58 -9.46
CA TYR A 293 -9.13 -5.82 -8.10
C TYR A 293 -9.77 -7.06 -7.46
N ASP A 294 -10.26 -8.02 -8.22
CA ASP A 294 -10.95 -9.22 -7.71
C ASP A 294 -12.11 -8.89 -6.75
N PHE A 295 -12.80 -7.76 -6.95
CA PHE A 295 -14.00 -7.40 -6.20
C PHE A 295 -15.25 -7.71 -6.98
N ASP A 296 -16.21 -8.34 -6.31
CA ASP A 296 -17.55 -8.62 -6.79
C ASP A 296 -18.58 -8.43 -5.66
N LYS A 297 -19.84 -8.71 -5.93
CA LYS A 297 -20.93 -8.53 -4.96
C LYS A 297 -20.82 -9.44 -3.73
N THR A 298 -19.94 -10.43 -3.73
CA THR A 298 -19.73 -11.31 -2.57
C THR A 298 -18.73 -10.77 -1.57
N ASN A 299 -17.86 -9.81 -1.97
CA ASN A 299 -16.79 -9.28 -1.14
C ASN A 299 -16.68 -7.74 -1.15
N ALA A 300 -17.61 -7.04 -1.84
CA ALA A 300 -17.62 -5.60 -2.01
C ALA A 300 -19.04 -5.07 -2.21
N ILE A 301 -19.25 -3.79 -1.93
CA ILE A 301 -20.41 -3.04 -2.40
C ILE A 301 -20.04 -2.44 -3.75
N ILE A 302 -20.69 -2.94 -4.80
CA ILE A 302 -20.45 -2.50 -6.19
C ILE A 302 -21.52 -1.48 -6.58
N TYR A 303 -21.09 -0.33 -7.09
CA TYR A 303 -22.00 0.75 -7.47
C TYR A 303 -21.73 1.30 -8.87
N ASP A 304 -22.74 1.93 -9.47
CA ASP A 304 -22.63 2.85 -10.59
C ASP A 304 -22.80 4.31 -10.13
N ASP A 305 -23.60 4.53 -9.08
CA ASP A 305 -23.71 5.81 -8.35
C ASP A 305 -23.21 5.65 -6.90
N LEU A 306 -22.33 6.57 -6.45
CA LEU A 306 -21.70 6.48 -5.13
C LEU A 306 -22.71 6.63 -3.98
N THR A 307 -23.76 7.44 -4.18
CA THR A 307 -24.81 7.64 -3.17
C THR A 307 -25.52 6.33 -2.88
N ASP A 308 -25.87 5.58 -3.93
CA ASP A 308 -26.52 4.28 -3.80
C ASP A 308 -25.57 3.28 -3.12
N GLY A 309 -24.32 3.20 -3.56
CA GLY A 309 -23.34 2.30 -2.93
C GLY A 309 -23.10 2.61 -1.44
N MET A 310 -23.02 3.87 -1.06
CA MET A 310 -22.90 4.25 0.36
C MET A 310 -24.20 3.98 1.13
N ARG A 311 -25.36 4.19 0.53
CA ARG A 311 -26.67 3.85 1.13
C ARG A 311 -26.77 2.35 1.40
N ASP A 312 -26.47 1.52 0.41
CA ASP A 312 -26.47 0.07 0.55
C ASP A 312 -25.55 -0.38 1.69
N ALA A 313 -24.34 0.17 1.76
CA ALA A 313 -23.40 -0.09 2.85
C ALA A 313 -23.96 0.32 4.23
N ILE A 314 -24.69 1.45 4.34
CA ILE A 314 -25.30 1.90 5.60
C ILE A 314 -26.43 0.96 6.01
N LEU A 315 -27.25 0.50 5.09
CA LEU A 315 -28.43 -0.31 5.34
C LEU A 315 -28.14 -1.80 5.57
N LEU A 316 -26.95 -2.28 5.21
CA LEU A 316 -26.54 -3.67 5.49
C LEU A 316 -26.71 -4.02 6.97
N ASN A 317 -27.25 -5.20 7.23
CA ASN A 317 -27.26 -5.77 8.58
C ASN A 317 -25.90 -6.40 8.94
N ASN A 318 -25.73 -6.80 10.22
CA ASN A 318 -24.47 -7.38 10.71
C ASN A 318 -24.12 -8.71 10.07
N THR A 319 -25.10 -9.54 9.71
CA THR A 319 -24.88 -10.84 9.08
C THR A 319 -24.33 -10.65 7.67
N GLU A 320 -24.99 -9.84 6.85
CA GLU A 320 -24.53 -9.50 5.48
C GLU A 320 -23.14 -8.86 5.48
N TYR A 321 -22.89 -7.95 6.43
CA TYR A 321 -21.56 -7.33 6.57
C TYR A 321 -20.49 -8.37 6.91
N SER A 322 -20.77 -9.32 7.80
CA SER A 322 -19.84 -10.38 8.18
C SER A 322 -19.56 -11.35 7.03
N GLU A 323 -20.56 -11.65 6.20
CA GLU A 323 -20.43 -12.50 5.01
C GLU A 323 -19.49 -11.84 3.97
N LEU A 324 -19.66 -10.53 3.73
CA LEU A 324 -18.75 -9.78 2.84
C LEU A 324 -17.30 -9.80 3.35
N ILE A 325 -17.10 -9.61 4.65
CA ILE A 325 -15.76 -9.69 5.28
C ILE A 325 -15.16 -11.09 5.11
N ALA A 326 -15.92 -12.15 5.38
CA ALA A 326 -15.43 -13.51 5.26
C ALA A 326 -15.04 -13.86 3.81
N SER A 327 -15.82 -13.39 2.83
CA SER A 327 -15.50 -13.56 1.41
C SER A 327 -14.28 -12.72 0.99
N LEU A 328 -14.18 -11.47 1.45
CA LEU A 328 -13.02 -10.62 1.21
C LEU A 328 -11.74 -11.22 1.80
N GLU A 329 -11.82 -11.84 2.98
CA GLU A 329 -10.70 -12.52 3.61
C GLU A 329 -10.22 -13.72 2.77
N LYS A 330 -11.14 -14.53 2.23
CA LYS A 330 -10.80 -15.63 1.31
C LYS A 330 -10.07 -15.11 0.07
N THR A 331 -10.55 -14.00 -0.51
CA THR A 331 -9.92 -13.34 -1.65
C THR A 331 -8.52 -12.84 -1.30
N ALA A 332 -8.36 -12.14 -0.18
CA ALA A 332 -7.07 -11.63 0.29
C ALA A 332 -6.07 -12.78 0.55
N ASN A 333 -6.50 -13.87 1.17
CA ASN A 333 -5.66 -15.04 1.41
C ASN A 333 -5.20 -15.71 0.10
N LYS A 334 -6.09 -15.84 -0.89
CA LYS A 334 -5.74 -16.33 -2.23
C LYS A 334 -4.67 -15.47 -2.89
N ILE A 335 -4.82 -14.14 -2.84
CA ILE A 335 -3.85 -13.18 -3.39
C ILE A 335 -2.52 -13.27 -2.63
N ALA A 336 -2.54 -13.44 -1.31
CA ALA A 336 -1.33 -13.62 -0.51
C ALA A 336 -0.57 -14.90 -0.89
N GLN A 337 -1.28 -16.00 -1.07
CA GLN A 337 -0.69 -17.29 -1.50
C GLN A 337 -0.07 -17.18 -2.90
N GLU A 338 -0.78 -16.57 -3.86
CA GLU A 338 -0.25 -16.33 -5.20
C GLU A 338 1.02 -15.47 -5.16
N SER A 339 1.01 -14.40 -4.37
CA SER A 339 2.16 -13.51 -4.19
C SER A 339 3.35 -14.25 -3.59
N LEU A 340 3.11 -15.11 -2.60
CA LEU A 340 4.15 -15.91 -1.95
C LEU A 340 4.75 -16.94 -2.91
N GLN A 341 3.91 -17.64 -3.70
CA GLN A 341 4.36 -18.59 -4.73
C GLN A 341 5.20 -17.90 -5.81
N ASN A 342 4.78 -16.71 -6.25
CA ASN A 342 5.51 -15.94 -7.23
C ASN A 342 6.86 -15.48 -6.68
N LEU A 343 6.90 -15.04 -5.40
CA LEU A 343 8.14 -14.69 -4.72
C LEU A 343 9.10 -15.88 -4.64
N GLN A 344 8.63 -17.06 -4.24
CA GLN A 344 9.43 -18.29 -4.21
C GLN A 344 10.02 -18.62 -5.59
N LYS A 345 9.22 -18.54 -6.64
CA LYS A 345 9.67 -18.85 -8.02
C LYS A 345 10.82 -17.95 -8.48
N ILE A 346 10.81 -16.66 -8.13
CA ILE A 346 11.88 -15.73 -8.55
C ILE A 346 13.14 -15.89 -7.69
N LEU A 347 13.04 -16.35 -6.45
CA LEU A 347 14.18 -16.57 -5.56
C LEU A 347 14.94 -17.87 -5.86
N LEU A 348 14.29 -18.86 -6.50
CA LEU A 348 14.89 -20.14 -6.85
C LEU A 348 15.59 -20.14 -8.23
N LYS A 349 15.48 -19.07 -8.98
CA LYS A 349 16.16 -18.86 -10.26
C LYS A 349 17.51 -18.16 -10.08
#